data_9f48984dfa0c19156b7c23b57bf63670
#
_entry.id   9f48984dfa0c19156b7c23b57bf63670
#
_cell.length_a   1.000
_cell.length_b   1.000
_cell.length_c   1.000
_cell.angle_alpha   90.00
_cell.angle_beta   90.00
_cell.angle_gamma   90.00
#
_symmetry.space_group_name_H-M   'P 1'
#
loop_
_entity.id
_entity.type
_entity.pdbx_description
1 polymer ?
#
loop_
_entity_poly.entity_id
_entity_poly.type
_entity_poly.pdbx_seq_one_letter_code
_entity_poly.pdbx_strand_id
1 'polypeptide(L)'
;MRHVAGFSNSTRIRFIVNGFGMYGTVNDIFTKTATVSHGAALRLAIQKLAYDRRHSSFRGEGRPVGVNITYEGIDVQITLMAN
;
A
#
# COMPACT_ATOMS: atom_id res chain seq x y z
N MET A 1 16.15 4.16 -0.16
CA MET A 1 15.14 3.11 -0.40
C MET A 1 14.68 3.15 -1.83
N ARG A 2 14.43 1.98 -2.38
CA ARG A 2 14.04 1.89 -3.76
C ARG A 2 12.60 2.35 -3.96
N HIS A 3 12.39 3.05 -5.03
CA HIS A 3 11.08 3.49 -5.47
C HIS A 3 10.19 2.30 -5.81
N VAL A 4 8.94 2.36 -5.41
CA VAL A 4 7.96 1.36 -5.85
C VAL A 4 7.19 1.97 -7.02
N ALA A 5 6.97 1.19 -8.07
CA ALA A 5 6.35 1.68 -9.28
C ALA A 5 5.01 2.32 -8.99
N GLY A 6 4.80 3.53 -9.49
CA GLY A 6 3.56 4.25 -9.34
C GLY A 6 3.42 5.09 -8.09
N PHE A 7 4.37 5.00 -7.15
CA PHE A 7 4.30 5.76 -5.91
C PHE A 7 5.68 6.19 -5.47
N SER A 8 5.76 7.39 -4.91
CA SER A 8 6.99 7.85 -4.29
C SER A 8 7.04 7.37 -2.85
N ASN A 9 8.22 7.44 -2.25
CA ASN A 9 8.39 7.08 -0.85
C ASN A 9 7.64 8.02 0.09
N SER A 10 7.27 9.20 -0.37
CA SER A 10 6.54 10.17 0.46
C SER A 10 5.03 10.07 0.30
N THR A 11 4.53 9.16 -0.51
CA THR A 11 3.10 8.96 -0.65
C THR A 11 2.53 8.45 0.67
N ARG A 12 1.42 9.03 1.10
CA ARG A 12 0.81 8.65 2.38
C ARG A 12 -0.18 7.52 2.16
N ILE A 13 -0.06 6.50 2.98
CA ILE A 13 -0.91 5.32 2.87
C ILE A 13 -1.35 4.86 4.26
N ARG A 14 -2.40 4.05 4.27
CA ARG A 14 -2.76 3.23 5.42
C ARG A 14 -2.55 1.78 5.03
N PHE A 15 -1.84 1.04 5.85
CA PHE A 15 -1.53 -0.35 5.61
C PHE A 15 -2.05 -1.19 6.77
N ILE A 16 -2.90 -2.16 6.49
CA ILE A 16 -3.48 -3.03 7.50
C ILE A 16 -3.14 -4.46 7.15
N VAL A 17 -2.49 -5.14 8.08
CA VAL A 17 -2.17 -6.55 7.91
C VAL A 17 -2.77 -7.30 9.09
N ASN A 18 -3.64 -8.28 8.79
CA ASN A 18 -4.38 -9.04 9.80
C ASN A 18 -5.11 -8.12 10.79
N GLY A 19 -5.67 -7.04 10.28
CA GLY A 19 -6.41 -6.09 11.11
C GLY A 19 -5.56 -5.09 11.85
N PHE A 20 -4.24 -5.18 11.77
CA PHE A 20 -3.32 -4.26 12.45
C PHE A 20 -2.97 -3.12 11.50
N GLY A 21 -3.33 -1.91 11.89
CA GLY A 21 -3.19 -0.77 11.00
C GLY A 21 -1.97 0.08 11.28
N MET A 22 -1.40 0.62 10.21
CA MET A 22 -0.31 1.59 10.28
C MET A 22 -0.59 2.72 9.31
N TYR A 23 -0.22 3.93 9.70
CA TYR A 23 -0.38 5.12 8.86
C TYR A 23 0.97 5.76 8.66
N GLY A 24 1.16 6.34 7.51
CA GLY A 24 2.36 7.12 7.28
C GLY A 24 2.73 7.14 5.82
N THR A 25 3.94 7.60 5.54
CA THR A 25 4.45 7.54 4.18
C THR A 25 4.84 6.11 3.86
N VAL A 26 4.96 5.83 2.57
CA VAL A 26 5.44 4.52 2.13
C VAL A 26 6.77 4.19 2.80
N ASN A 27 7.68 5.18 2.88
CA ASN A 27 8.97 4.95 3.50
C ASN A 27 8.84 4.60 4.99
N ASP A 28 7.98 5.32 5.70
CA ASP A 28 7.78 5.06 7.13
C ASP A 28 7.29 3.65 7.37
N ILE A 29 6.33 3.22 6.55
CA ILE A 29 5.74 1.91 6.75
C ILE A 29 6.72 0.81 6.38
N PHE A 30 7.51 1.00 5.31
CA PHE A 30 8.56 0.04 5.00
C PHE A 30 9.58 -0.07 6.14
N THR A 31 9.90 1.05 6.77
CA THR A 31 10.82 1.02 7.90
C THR A 31 10.24 0.24 9.07
N LYS A 32 8.95 0.46 9.35
CA LYS A 32 8.29 -0.21 10.46
C LYS A 32 8.02 -1.69 10.19
N THR A 33 7.88 -2.06 8.92
CA THR A 33 7.63 -3.46 8.54
C THR A 33 8.91 -4.10 8.03
N ALA A 34 9.98 -3.91 8.77
CA ALA A 34 11.30 -4.42 8.36
C ALA A 34 11.36 -5.94 8.33
N THR A 35 10.39 -6.63 8.94
CA THR A 35 10.34 -8.08 8.82
C THR A 35 10.03 -8.45 7.38
N VAL A 36 10.64 -9.53 6.93
CA VAL A 36 10.58 -9.93 5.52
C VAL A 36 9.13 -10.09 5.05
N SER A 37 8.31 -10.79 5.83
CA SER A 37 6.96 -11.11 5.38
C SER A 37 6.09 -9.87 5.25
N HIS A 38 6.15 -8.96 6.21
CA HIS A 38 5.33 -7.75 6.16
C HIS A 38 5.81 -6.80 5.07
N GLY A 39 7.12 -6.68 4.91
CA GLY A 39 7.66 -5.84 3.84
C GLY A 39 7.29 -6.36 2.46
N ALA A 40 7.34 -7.67 2.28
CA ALA A 40 6.97 -8.28 1.01
C ALA A 40 5.48 -8.09 0.72
N ALA A 41 4.63 -8.24 1.74
CA ALA A 41 3.20 -8.04 1.58
C ALA A 41 2.89 -6.59 1.22
N LEU A 42 3.55 -5.65 1.86
CA LEU A 42 3.37 -4.24 1.55
C LEU A 42 3.76 -3.93 0.10
N ARG A 43 4.89 -4.47 -0.33
CA ARG A 43 5.36 -4.24 -1.70
C ARG A 43 4.35 -4.76 -2.72
N LEU A 44 3.82 -5.96 -2.48
CA LEU A 44 2.84 -6.55 -3.38
C LEU A 44 1.56 -5.72 -3.42
N ALA A 45 1.09 -5.26 -2.26
CA ALA A 45 -0.12 -4.46 -2.19
C ALA A 45 0.07 -3.14 -2.93
N ILE A 46 1.23 -2.50 -2.78
CA ILE A 46 1.50 -1.25 -3.47
C ILE A 46 1.56 -1.47 -4.99
N GLN A 47 2.15 -2.57 -5.43
CA GLN A 47 2.21 -2.88 -6.85
C GLN A 47 0.80 -3.05 -7.43
N LYS A 48 -0.06 -3.76 -6.70
CA LYS A 48 -1.42 -3.95 -7.17
C LYS A 48 -2.19 -2.64 -7.18
N LEU A 49 -2.01 -1.81 -6.18
CA LEU A 49 -2.68 -0.52 -6.13
C LEU A 49 -2.22 0.38 -7.28
N ALA A 50 -0.92 0.38 -7.57
CA ALA A 50 -0.39 1.15 -8.69
C ALA A 50 -0.95 0.64 -10.01
N TYR A 51 -1.06 -0.67 -10.16
CA TYR A 51 -1.65 -1.26 -11.36
C TYR A 51 -3.10 -0.83 -11.50
N ASP A 52 -3.88 -0.94 -10.44
CA ASP A 52 -5.30 -0.60 -10.48
C ASP A 52 -5.50 0.87 -10.83
N ARG A 53 -4.65 1.76 -10.33
CA ARG A 53 -4.75 3.18 -10.67
C ARG A 53 -4.53 3.43 -12.15
N ARG A 54 -3.63 2.69 -12.77
CA ARG A 54 -3.33 2.90 -14.19
C ARG A 54 -4.39 2.31 -15.10
N HIS A 55 -5.09 1.26 -14.65
CA HIS A 55 -5.93 0.46 -15.52
C HIS A 55 -7.42 0.57 -15.22
N SER A 56 -7.80 1.26 -14.15
CA SER A 56 -9.21 1.41 -13.83
C SER A 56 -9.70 2.78 -14.31
N SER A 57 -11.02 2.94 -14.32
CA SER A 57 -11.63 4.23 -14.62
C SER A 57 -11.61 5.18 -13.43
N PHE A 58 -10.98 4.78 -12.37
CA PHE A 58 -10.85 5.58 -11.16
C PHE A 58 -10.09 6.86 -11.48
N ARG A 59 -10.67 8.00 -11.18
CA ARG A 59 -10.09 9.29 -11.55
C ARG A 59 -9.71 10.14 -10.36
N GLY A 60 -9.56 9.56 -9.21
CA GLY A 60 -9.15 10.33 -8.05
C GLY A 60 -10.18 11.35 -7.62
N GLU A 61 -11.42 10.98 -7.62
CA GLU A 61 -12.51 11.90 -7.36
C GLU A 61 -12.74 12.09 -5.86
N GLY A 62 -11.67 12.25 -5.13
CA GLY A 62 -11.77 12.48 -3.71
C GLY A 62 -12.02 11.24 -2.89
N ARG A 63 -12.13 10.09 -3.51
CA ARG A 63 -12.37 8.84 -2.80
C ARG A 63 -11.08 8.11 -2.54
N PRO A 64 -10.98 7.45 -1.39
CA PRO A 64 -9.80 6.63 -1.13
C PRO A 64 -9.69 5.52 -2.14
N VAL A 65 -8.49 5.26 -2.60
CA VAL A 65 -8.21 4.15 -3.50
C VAL A 65 -7.51 3.08 -2.67
N GLY A 66 -8.04 1.87 -2.71
CA GLY A 66 -7.47 0.81 -1.90
C GLY A 66 -7.57 -0.54 -2.57
N VAL A 67 -6.81 -1.48 -2.08
CA VAL A 67 -6.86 -2.86 -2.53
C VAL A 67 -6.78 -3.78 -1.33
N ASN A 68 -7.39 -4.95 -1.48
CA ASN A 68 -7.25 -6.06 -0.54
C ASN A 68 -6.58 -7.21 -1.27
N ILE A 69 -5.59 -7.79 -0.62
CA ILE A 69 -4.93 -8.97 -1.15
C ILE A 69 -4.75 -9.97 -0.02
N THR A 70 -4.52 -11.22 -0.40
CA THR A 70 -4.07 -12.24 0.54
C THR A 70 -2.66 -12.63 0.15
N TYR A 71 -1.73 -12.54 1.09
CA TYR A 71 -0.34 -12.85 0.85
C TYR A 71 0.07 -13.95 1.82
N GLU A 72 0.29 -15.16 1.32
CA GLU A 72 0.69 -16.31 2.15
C GLU A 72 -0.25 -16.48 3.34
N GLY A 73 -1.55 -16.40 3.08
CA GLY A 73 -2.57 -16.57 4.12
C GLY A 73 -2.80 -15.36 5.00
N ILE A 74 -2.13 -14.27 4.72
CA ILE A 74 -2.25 -13.04 5.52
C ILE A 74 -3.12 -12.04 4.76
N ASP A 75 -4.14 -11.53 5.44
CA ASP A 75 -5.00 -10.50 4.86
C ASP A 75 -4.31 -9.15 4.90
N VAL A 76 -4.20 -8.51 3.74
CA VAL A 76 -3.53 -7.24 3.62
C VAL A 76 -4.45 -6.25 2.93
N GLN A 77 -4.56 -5.07 3.52
CA GLN A 77 -5.31 -3.97 2.95
C GLN A 77 -4.40 -2.74 2.91
N ILE A 78 -4.41 -2.06 1.78
CA ILE A 78 -3.66 -0.80 1.68
C ILE A 78 -4.60 0.23 1.07
N THR A 79 -4.57 1.44 1.61
CA THR A 79 -5.42 2.53 1.14
C THR A 79 -4.56 3.77 0.94
N LEU A 80 -4.73 4.38 -0.23
CA LEU A 80 -4.08 5.65 -0.54
C LEU A 80 -4.81 6.74 0.23
N MET A 81 -4.08 7.52 1.00
CA MET A 81 -4.68 8.56 1.81
C MET A 81 -4.68 9.88 1.06
N ALA A 82 -5.74 10.64 1.27
CA ALA A 82 -5.81 11.98 0.71
C ALA A 82 -4.81 12.88 1.42
N ASN A 83 -4.27 13.81 0.68
CA ASN A 83 -3.37 14.81 1.24
C ASN A 83 -4.15 15.93 1.89
#